data_a298a63d1eccd78894b4b4728cc63580
#
_entry.id   a298a63d1eccd78894b4b4728cc63580
#
_cell.length_a   1.000
_cell.length_b   1.000
_cell.length_c   1.000
_cell.angle_alpha   90.00
_cell.angle_beta   90.00
_cell.angle_gamma   90.00
#
_symmetry.space_group_name_H-M   'P 1'
#
loop_
_entity.id
_entity.type
_entity.pdbx_description
1 polymer ?
#
loop_
_entity_poly.entity_id
_entity_poly.type
_entity_poly.pdbx_seq_one_letter_code
_entity_poly.pdbx_strand_id
1 'polypeptide(L)'
;MEALMHLSGDPQHAFRSIHITGTNGKGSTATMVARLLQAQGLRVGRYSSPHLSSITERIEINGEPVSEELFAEEVLALAAVADMSEYPASYFELLTAAAYRIFAVEGVEVAVVEVGVLGRFDATNVIEADVAVLTNIGTDHTDQQGDWRRNIAGEKVGISKANSVLVVGETDPDLRDIFESEPSASLLFAETDFELTDDQPAVDGRLLGFRTPRGLYDDVFVRAHGSHQAQNALLALTATEEFLDAALPDDVVAEAFGELTLSGRAEVVATEPTILLDGAHNPEAAQALKETLDVAFAVSEPRVFVLGALEPRDPADFIENVGIGPGDYVVAAAVDSPRSIEPARIADAAEAAGATAETATNVDQAVDRAKVLAGLEGIVIVTGSLYAVGEARSQLA
;
A
#
# COMPACT_ATOMS: atom_id res chain seq x y z
N MET A 1 3.46 23.46 0.20
CA MET A 1 2.55 22.86 -0.81
C MET A 1 1.51 23.85 -1.34
N GLU A 2 0.66 24.49 -0.53
CA GLU A 2 -0.39 25.43 -0.98
C GLU A 2 0.13 26.53 -1.91
N ALA A 3 1.24 27.19 -1.54
CA ALA A 3 1.85 28.21 -2.38
C ALA A 3 2.30 27.68 -3.76
N LEU A 4 2.84 26.46 -3.80
CA LEU A 4 3.24 25.81 -5.06
C LEU A 4 2.03 25.51 -5.94
N MET A 5 0.93 25.02 -5.35
CA MET A 5 -0.32 24.79 -6.08
C MET A 5 -0.89 26.08 -6.64
N HIS A 6 -0.96 27.12 -5.84
CA HIS A 6 -1.49 28.42 -6.26
C HIS A 6 -0.67 29.03 -7.44
N LEU A 7 0.67 28.97 -7.35
CA LEU A 7 1.55 29.40 -8.43
C LEU A 7 1.42 28.55 -9.70
N SER A 8 0.95 27.30 -9.56
CA SER A 8 0.71 26.38 -10.67
C SER A 8 -0.71 26.44 -11.22
N GLY A 9 -1.57 27.33 -10.72
CA GLY A 9 -2.96 27.51 -11.18
C GLY A 9 -3.97 26.58 -10.53
N ASP A 10 -3.69 26.11 -9.30
CA ASP A 10 -4.55 25.27 -8.47
C ASP A 10 -5.09 24.00 -9.19
N PRO A 11 -4.21 23.19 -9.82
CA PRO A 11 -4.60 22.02 -10.62
C PRO A 11 -5.36 20.96 -9.83
N GLN A 12 -5.19 20.92 -8.49
CA GLN A 12 -5.89 20.01 -7.59
C GLN A 12 -7.42 20.22 -7.57
N HIS A 13 -7.94 21.30 -8.10
CA HIS A 13 -9.38 21.58 -8.20
C HIS A 13 -9.98 21.13 -9.56
N ALA A 14 -9.17 20.57 -10.46
CA ALA A 14 -9.64 20.17 -11.80
C ALA A 14 -10.35 18.81 -11.83
N PHE A 15 -10.27 18.02 -10.75
CA PHE A 15 -10.81 16.66 -10.67
C PHE A 15 -11.44 16.40 -9.29
N ARG A 16 -12.33 15.41 -9.23
CA ARG A 16 -12.83 14.86 -7.96
C ARG A 16 -11.79 13.93 -7.35
N SER A 17 -11.87 13.64 -6.03
CA SER A 17 -10.84 12.81 -5.42
C SER A 17 -11.33 11.90 -4.29
N ILE A 18 -10.62 10.75 -4.16
CA ILE A 18 -10.65 9.85 -2.99
C ILE A 18 -9.26 9.90 -2.36
N HIS A 19 -9.19 10.25 -1.07
CA HIS A 19 -7.94 10.42 -0.33
C HIS A 19 -7.78 9.32 0.70
N ILE A 20 -6.65 8.60 0.68
CA ILE A 20 -6.47 7.37 1.47
C ILE A 20 -5.28 7.49 2.39
N THR A 21 -5.52 7.33 3.70
CA THR A 21 -4.51 7.25 4.75
C THR A 21 -4.61 5.96 5.55
N GLY A 22 -3.65 5.72 6.41
CA GLY A 22 -3.55 4.59 7.30
C GLY A 22 -2.10 4.19 7.56
N THR A 23 -1.86 3.21 8.38
CA THR A 23 -0.51 2.66 8.57
C THR A 23 -0.22 1.65 7.47
N ASN A 24 -1.01 0.61 7.35
CA ASN A 24 -0.90 -0.43 6.34
C ASN A 24 -2.12 -0.41 5.39
N GLY A 25 -2.00 -1.01 4.21
CA GLY A 25 -3.12 -1.19 3.28
C GLY A 25 -3.41 0.00 2.35
N LYS A 26 -2.82 1.19 2.56
CA LYS A 26 -3.08 2.39 1.74
C LYS A 26 -2.98 2.14 0.24
N GLY A 27 -1.81 1.68 -0.22
CA GLY A 27 -1.55 1.44 -1.65
C GLY A 27 -2.44 0.34 -2.23
N SER A 28 -2.69 -0.76 -1.49
CA SER A 28 -3.62 -1.82 -1.93
C SER A 28 -5.04 -1.27 -2.08
N THR A 29 -5.54 -0.54 -1.08
CA THR A 29 -6.87 0.09 -1.14
C THR A 29 -6.95 1.10 -2.29
N ALA A 30 -5.90 1.93 -2.51
CA ALA A 30 -5.85 2.87 -3.62
C ALA A 30 -5.91 2.17 -4.99
N THR A 31 -5.18 1.07 -5.15
CA THR A 31 -5.21 0.26 -6.38
C THR A 31 -6.59 -0.34 -6.61
N MET A 32 -7.21 -0.91 -5.57
CA MET A 32 -8.55 -1.51 -5.64
C MET A 32 -9.62 -0.46 -5.99
N VAL A 33 -9.60 0.72 -5.34
CA VAL A 33 -10.50 1.85 -5.67
C VAL A 33 -10.32 2.27 -7.13
N ALA A 34 -9.06 2.44 -7.58
CA ALA A 34 -8.79 2.85 -8.96
C ALA A 34 -9.33 1.82 -9.96
N ARG A 35 -9.18 0.51 -9.69
CA ARG A 35 -9.72 -0.56 -10.56
C ARG A 35 -11.24 -0.56 -10.60
N LEU A 36 -11.93 -0.39 -9.46
CA LEU A 36 -13.38 -0.29 -9.41
C LEU A 36 -13.92 0.90 -10.22
N LEU A 37 -13.27 2.07 -10.09
CA LEU A 37 -13.65 3.27 -10.84
C LEU A 37 -13.36 3.13 -12.35
N GLN A 38 -12.26 2.47 -12.73
CA GLN A 38 -11.93 2.18 -14.13
C GLN A 38 -12.93 1.22 -14.76
N ALA A 39 -13.35 0.18 -14.04
CA ALA A 39 -14.38 -0.77 -14.49
C ALA A 39 -15.75 -0.08 -14.67
N GLN A 40 -15.98 1.05 -13.98
CA GLN A 40 -17.14 1.95 -14.22
C GLN A 40 -16.95 2.85 -15.45
N GLY A 41 -15.81 2.79 -16.12
CA GLY A 41 -15.52 3.57 -17.33
C GLY A 41 -15.01 4.99 -17.09
N LEU A 42 -14.63 5.34 -15.85
CA LEU A 42 -14.06 6.65 -15.53
C LEU A 42 -12.58 6.73 -15.91
N ARG A 43 -12.13 7.94 -16.26
CA ARG A 43 -10.69 8.23 -16.42
C ARG A 43 -10.07 8.51 -15.06
N VAL A 44 -9.30 7.54 -14.55
CA VAL A 44 -8.80 7.52 -13.19
C VAL A 44 -7.31 7.87 -13.15
N GLY A 45 -6.93 8.84 -12.31
CA GLY A 45 -5.55 9.06 -11.90
C GLY A 45 -5.28 8.38 -10.55
N ARG A 46 -4.13 7.72 -10.40
CA ARG A 46 -3.68 7.18 -9.12
C ARG A 46 -2.33 7.78 -8.73
N TYR A 47 -2.24 8.33 -7.52
CA TYR A 47 -0.98 8.77 -6.92
C TYR A 47 -0.64 7.90 -5.73
N SER A 48 0.55 7.29 -5.74
CA SER A 48 0.99 6.37 -4.68
C SER A 48 2.46 6.57 -4.31
N SER A 49 2.84 6.10 -3.12
CA SER A 49 4.23 6.16 -2.64
C SER A 49 4.55 5.10 -1.59
N PRO A 50 5.80 4.59 -1.57
CA PRO A 50 6.85 4.79 -2.58
C PRO A 50 6.60 3.96 -3.85
N HIS A 51 7.45 4.11 -4.86
CA HIS A 51 7.51 3.20 -6.02
C HIS A 51 8.29 1.94 -5.70
N LEU A 52 8.12 0.89 -6.50
CA LEU A 52 8.90 -0.35 -6.41
C LEU A 52 10.13 -0.29 -7.32
N SER A 53 9.94 -0.11 -8.61
CA SER A 53 11.00 -0.17 -9.62
C SER A 53 11.26 1.18 -10.30
N SER A 54 10.21 1.87 -10.75
CA SER A 54 10.32 3.16 -11.45
C SER A 54 9.56 4.28 -10.74
N ILE A 55 10.15 5.48 -10.73
CA ILE A 55 9.52 6.66 -10.15
C ILE A 55 8.17 7.01 -10.82
N THR A 56 7.99 6.66 -12.08
CA THR A 56 6.77 6.90 -12.85
C THR A 56 5.57 6.08 -12.35
N GLU A 57 5.81 4.94 -11.65
CA GLU A 57 4.79 4.15 -10.97
C GLU A 57 3.99 4.93 -9.90
N ARG A 58 4.55 6.07 -9.45
CA ARG A 58 3.87 6.92 -8.47
C ARG A 58 2.67 7.64 -9.06
N ILE A 59 2.65 7.84 -10.38
CA ILE A 59 1.61 8.57 -11.09
C ILE A 59 1.11 7.69 -12.23
N GLU A 60 -0.10 7.16 -12.09
CA GLU A 60 -0.73 6.34 -13.11
C GLU A 60 -2.00 6.99 -13.63
N ILE A 61 -2.31 6.72 -14.91
CA ILE A 61 -3.58 7.06 -15.54
C ILE A 61 -4.17 5.78 -16.12
N ASN A 62 -5.37 5.42 -15.67
CA ASN A 62 -6.05 4.17 -16.05
C ASN A 62 -5.17 2.92 -15.85
N GLY A 63 -4.41 2.86 -14.74
CA GLY A 63 -3.57 1.73 -14.37
C GLY A 63 -2.22 1.66 -15.05
N GLU A 64 -1.90 2.60 -15.95
CA GLU A 64 -0.61 2.68 -16.64
C GLU A 64 0.23 3.82 -16.06
N PRO A 65 1.51 3.57 -15.71
CA PRO A 65 2.44 4.63 -15.33
C PRO A 65 2.58 5.69 -16.43
N VAL A 66 2.69 6.94 -16.03
CA VAL A 66 2.95 8.03 -16.99
C VAL A 66 4.33 7.87 -17.64
N SER A 67 4.51 8.41 -18.86
CA SER A 67 5.79 8.32 -19.54
C SER A 67 6.88 9.11 -18.81
N GLU A 68 8.13 8.68 -18.94
CA GLU A 68 9.29 9.39 -18.36
C GLU A 68 9.40 10.81 -18.88
N GLU A 69 9.05 11.04 -20.14
CA GLU A 69 9.08 12.35 -20.78
C GLU A 69 8.06 13.29 -20.13
N LEU A 70 6.79 12.86 -19.97
CA LEU A 70 5.74 13.66 -19.33
C LEU A 70 6.09 13.94 -17.87
N PHE A 71 6.57 12.92 -17.16
CA PHE A 71 7.00 13.08 -15.76
C PHE A 71 8.14 14.11 -15.64
N ALA A 72 9.18 13.99 -16.48
CA ALA A 72 10.32 14.90 -16.46
C ALA A 72 9.92 16.34 -16.83
N GLU A 73 9.08 16.52 -17.86
CA GLU A 73 8.58 17.83 -18.28
C GLU A 73 7.86 18.54 -17.13
N GLU A 74 6.93 17.85 -16.46
CA GLU A 74 6.13 18.44 -15.39
C GLU A 74 6.95 18.72 -14.13
N VAL A 75 7.87 17.83 -13.74
CA VAL A 75 8.76 18.05 -12.58
C VAL A 75 9.70 19.24 -12.85
N LEU A 76 10.27 19.36 -14.04
CA LEU A 76 11.15 20.48 -14.41
C LEU A 76 10.38 21.81 -14.43
N ALA A 77 9.16 21.83 -14.99
CA ALA A 77 8.32 23.01 -14.97
C ALA A 77 7.99 23.47 -13.55
N LEU A 78 7.67 22.52 -12.65
CA LEU A 78 7.37 22.80 -11.24
C LEU A 78 8.60 23.23 -10.45
N ALA A 79 9.79 22.67 -10.72
CA ALA A 79 11.03 23.12 -10.10
C ALA A 79 11.29 24.61 -10.42
N ALA A 80 11.07 25.03 -11.68
CA ALA A 80 11.20 26.43 -12.06
C ALA A 80 10.15 27.34 -11.36
N VAL A 81 8.93 26.85 -11.12
CA VAL A 81 7.90 27.56 -10.35
C VAL A 81 8.29 27.63 -8.87
N ALA A 82 8.80 26.54 -8.31
CA ALA A 82 9.22 26.47 -6.90
C ALA A 82 10.35 27.45 -6.59
N ASP A 83 11.29 27.66 -7.54
CA ASP A 83 12.37 28.65 -7.42
C ASP A 83 11.86 30.11 -7.32
N MET A 84 10.62 30.37 -7.74
CA MET A 84 9.96 31.67 -7.61
C MET A 84 9.28 31.86 -6.25
N SER A 85 9.15 30.80 -5.45
CA SER A 85 8.53 30.84 -4.13
C SER A 85 9.55 31.24 -3.06
N GLU A 86 9.07 31.83 -1.95
CA GLU A 86 9.92 32.15 -0.79
C GLU A 86 10.37 30.92 -0.01
N TYR A 87 9.72 29.76 -0.23
CA TYR A 87 9.98 28.49 0.46
C TYR A 87 10.34 27.40 -0.56
N PRO A 88 11.50 26.76 -0.40
CA PRO A 88 11.89 25.66 -1.28
C PRO A 88 10.93 24.49 -1.08
N ALA A 89 10.39 23.95 -2.18
CA ALA A 89 9.56 22.77 -2.15
C ALA A 89 10.42 21.52 -1.83
N SER A 90 9.91 20.64 -0.98
CA SER A 90 10.53 19.34 -0.73
C SER A 90 10.36 18.42 -1.95
N TYR A 91 11.17 17.36 -2.00
CA TYR A 91 11.06 16.33 -3.04
C TYR A 91 9.63 15.77 -3.15
N PHE A 92 9.00 15.46 -2.01
CA PHE A 92 7.65 14.91 -2.00
C PHE A 92 6.58 15.93 -2.45
N GLU A 93 6.73 17.20 -2.08
CA GLU A 93 5.84 18.27 -2.55
C GLU A 93 5.94 18.48 -4.08
N LEU A 94 7.15 18.40 -4.66
CA LEU A 94 7.32 18.48 -6.12
C LEU A 94 6.65 17.30 -6.84
N LEU A 95 6.79 16.08 -6.33
CA LEU A 95 6.15 14.91 -6.92
C LEU A 95 4.63 14.95 -6.81
N THR A 96 4.11 15.38 -5.67
CA THR A 96 2.66 15.54 -5.45
C THR A 96 2.09 16.61 -6.39
N ALA A 97 2.79 17.73 -6.53
CA ALA A 97 2.40 18.79 -7.45
C ALA A 97 2.42 18.33 -8.92
N ALA A 98 3.43 17.54 -9.32
CA ALA A 98 3.52 16.95 -10.65
C ALA A 98 2.32 16.02 -10.92
N ALA A 99 1.97 15.17 -9.95
CA ALA A 99 0.80 14.30 -10.07
C ALA A 99 -0.49 15.09 -10.34
N TYR A 100 -0.75 16.14 -9.56
CA TYR A 100 -1.97 16.92 -9.70
C TYR A 100 -2.01 17.71 -11.02
N ARG A 101 -0.87 18.24 -11.49
CA ARG A 101 -0.79 18.90 -12.81
C ARG A 101 -1.02 17.90 -13.94
N ILE A 102 -0.38 16.74 -13.89
CA ILE A 102 -0.57 15.68 -14.88
C ILE A 102 -2.04 15.25 -14.93
N PHE A 103 -2.68 15.03 -13.78
CA PHE A 103 -4.10 14.68 -13.74
C PHE A 103 -5.00 15.74 -14.35
N ALA A 104 -4.72 17.03 -14.08
CA ALA A 104 -5.48 18.14 -14.66
C ALA A 104 -5.28 18.24 -16.19
N VAL A 105 -4.05 18.12 -16.69
CA VAL A 105 -3.73 18.20 -18.12
C VAL A 105 -4.30 17.02 -18.89
N GLU A 106 -4.22 15.82 -18.31
CA GLU A 106 -4.72 14.58 -18.91
C GLU A 106 -6.24 14.42 -18.78
N GLY A 107 -6.93 15.37 -18.15
CA GLY A 107 -8.40 15.34 -18.03
C GLY A 107 -8.90 14.15 -17.18
N VAL A 108 -8.20 13.83 -16.09
CA VAL A 108 -8.61 12.84 -15.11
C VAL A 108 -9.95 13.27 -14.48
N GLU A 109 -10.92 12.36 -14.40
CA GLU A 109 -12.23 12.63 -13.82
C GLU A 109 -12.20 12.44 -12.30
N VAL A 110 -11.43 11.44 -11.84
CA VAL A 110 -11.24 11.14 -10.42
C VAL A 110 -9.80 10.76 -10.12
N ALA A 111 -9.22 11.40 -9.10
CA ALA A 111 -7.92 11.05 -8.57
C ALA A 111 -8.04 10.23 -7.29
N VAL A 112 -7.37 9.06 -7.26
CA VAL A 112 -7.19 8.24 -6.06
C VAL A 112 -5.81 8.55 -5.49
N VAL A 113 -5.77 9.18 -4.33
CA VAL A 113 -4.55 9.76 -3.77
C VAL A 113 -4.16 9.07 -2.48
N GLU A 114 -3.00 8.45 -2.47
CA GLU A 114 -2.39 7.86 -1.27
C GLU A 114 -1.59 8.92 -0.52
N VAL A 115 -1.82 9.05 0.78
CA VAL A 115 -1.03 9.89 1.71
C VAL A 115 0.40 9.35 1.82
N GLY A 116 1.39 10.24 1.77
CA GLY A 116 2.78 9.86 1.98
C GLY A 116 3.06 9.47 3.43
N VAL A 117 2.80 10.38 4.37
CA VAL A 117 3.05 10.17 5.80
C VAL A 117 1.95 10.82 6.64
N LEU A 118 1.37 10.09 7.59
CA LEU A 118 0.33 10.59 8.49
C LEU A 118 -0.92 11.06 7.72
N GLY A 119 -1.19 12.36 7.63
CA GLY A 119 -2.35 12.89 6.91
C GLY A 119 -2.52 14.40 6.97
N ARG A 120 -2.81 14.96 8.13
CA ARG A 120 -3.20 16.37 8.33
C ARG A 120 -2.26 17.38 7.67
N PHE A 121 -0.95 17.16 7.79
CA PHE A 121 0.10 18.02 7.25
C PHE A 121 0.84 17.40 6.06
N ASP A 122 0.32 16.31 5.52
CA ASP A 122 0.89 15.70 4.32
C ASP A 122 0.75 16.62 3.10
N ALA A 123 1.72 16.57 2.19
CA ALA A 123 1.69 17.38 0.97
C ALA A 123 0.45 17.09 0.11
N THR A 124 -0.09 15.87 0.17
CA THR A 124 -1.29 15.48 -0.57
C THR A 124 -2.57 16.16 -0.05
N ASN A 125 -2.58 16.67 1.21
CA ASN A 125 -3.78 17.16 1.87
C ASN A 125 -4.23 18.58 1.45
N VAL A 126 -3.77 19.05 0.29
CA VAL A 126 -4.26 20.27 -0.37
C VAL A 126 -5.49 20.02 -1.25
N ILE A 127 -5.91 18.77 -1.40
CA ILE A 127 -7.16 18.39 -2.09
C ILE A 127 -8.36 18.50 -1.15
N GLU A 128 -9.54 18.75 -1.72
CA GLU A 128 -10.85 18.67 -1.06
C GLU A 128 -11.51 17.35 -1.46
N ALA A 129 -11.12 16.25 -0.79
CA ALA A 129 -11.57 14.93 -1.18
C ALA A 129 -13.07 14.74 -0.96
N ASP A 130 -13.77 14.14 -1.94
CA ASP A 130 -15.17 13.70 -1.80
C ASP A 130 -15.30 12.57 -0.79
N VAL A 131 -14.33 11.64 -0.80
CA VAL A 131 -14.25 10.54 0.15
C VAL A 131 -12.86 10.49 0.77
N ALA A 132 -12.78 10.44 2.08
CA ALA A 132 -11.58 10.19 2.85
C ALA A 132 -11.62 8.77 3.42
N VAL A 133 -10.54 8.00 3.25
CA VAL A 133 -10.44 6.62 3.74
C VAL A 133 -9.33 6.52 4.75
N LEU A 134 -9.61 5.98 5.93
CA LEU A 134 -8.61 5.59 6.92
C LEU A 134 -8.60 4.07 7.05
N THR A 135 -7.48 3.43 6.67
CA THR A 135 -7.40 1.97 6.69
C THR A 135 -7.25 1.41 8.10
N ASN A 136 -6.17 1.77 8.79
CA ASN A 136 -5.89 1.32 10.16
C ASN A 136 -4.87 2.23 10.87
N ILE A 137 -4.71 2.03 12.18
CA ILE A 137 -3.73 2.71 13.03
C ILE A 137 -2.76 1.69 13.63
N GLY A 138 -1.52 1.67 13.16
CA GLY A 138 -0.43 0.78 13.61
C GLY A 138 0.83 1.55 13.99
N THR A 139 1.92 0.82 14.21
CA THR A 139 3.15 1.30 14.86
C THR A 139 4.16 1.98 13.92
N ASP A 140 3.81 2.30 12.68
CA ASP A 140 4.73 2.99 11.78
C ASP A 140 4.80 4.50 12.05
N HIS A 141 5.99 5.09 11.90
CA HIS A 141 6.25 6.51 12.13
C HIS A 141 5.98 7.01 13.57
N THR A 142 6.20 6.19 14.58
CA THR A 142 6.01 6.52 15.99
C THR A 142 7.18 6.04 16.84
N ASP A 143 7.47 6.77 17.93
CA ASP A 143 8.36 6.33 19.01
C ASP A 143 7.62 5.53 20.09
N GLN A 144 6.32 5.30 19.92
CA GLN A 144 5.43 4.60 20.84
C GLN A 144 5.40 5.20 22.26
N GLN A 145 5.71 6.49 22.41
CA GLN A 145 5.67 7.17 23.71
C GLN A 145 4.32 7.84 23.96
N GLY A 146 3.90 7.85 25.21
CA GLY A 146 2.65 8.49 25.64
C GLY A 146 1.43 7.91 24.93
N ASP A 147 0.49 8.75 24.55
CA ASP A 147 -0.75 8.39 23.84
C ASP A 147 -0.54 8.37 22.31
N TRP A 148 0.54 7.70 21.88
CA TRP A 148 1.01 7.71 20.49
C TRP A 148 -0.08 7.29 19.49
N ARG A 149 -0.91 6.29 19.85
CA ARG A 149 -1.92 5.74 18.95
C ARG A 149 -3.03 6.75 18.67
N ARG A 150 -3.49 7.46 19.71
CA ARG A 150 -4.46 8.57 19.57
C ARG A 150 -3.89 9.75 18.80
N ASN A 151 -2.61 10.08 19.03
CA ASN A 151 -1.94 11.15 18.29
C ASN A 151 -1.85 10.85 16.80
N ILE A 152 -1.44 9.61 16.43
CA ILE A 152 -1.39 9.17 15.04
C ILE A 152 -2.79 9.13 14.42
N ALA A 153 -3.80 8.65 15.14
CA ALA A 153 -5.19 8.66 14.68
C ALA A 153 -5.66 10.09 14.34
N GLY A 154 -5.40 11.06 15.23
CA GLY A 154 -5.74 12.48 15.02
C GLY A 154 -5.01 13.12 13.82
N GLU A 155 -3.75 12.73 13.59
CA GLU A 155 -3.00 13.19 12.42
C GLU A 155 -3.54 12.58 11.12
N LYS A 156 -3.79 11.27 11.11
CA LYS A 156 -4.27 10.57 9.91
C LYS A 156 -5.67 11.02 9.51
N VAL A 157 -6.61 11.07 10.46
CA VAL A 157 -8.01 11.45 10.15
C VAL A 157 -8.13 12.89 9.62
N GLY A 158 -7.13 13.74 9.84
CA GLY A 158 -7.08 15.13 9.34
C GLY A 158 -7.07 15.30 7.81
N ILE A 159 -7.14 14.21 7.05
CA ILE A 159 -7.43 14.25 5.60
C ILE A 159 -8.91 14.45 5.30
N SER A 160 -9.80 14.18 6.26
CA SER A 160 -11.23 14.44 6.13
C SER A 160 -11.51 15.93 6.08
N LYS A 161 -12.51 16.33 5.32
CA LYS A 161 -13.01 17.70 5.19
C LYS A 161 -14.51 17.75 5.49
N ALA A 162 -15.04 18.92 5.74
CA ALA A 162 -16.46 19.10 6.11
C ALA A 162 -17.45 18.51 5.08
N ASN A 163 -17.04 18.42 3.82
CA ASN A 163 -17.87 17.86 2.74
C ASN A 163 -17.51 16.42 2.37
N SER A 164 -16.48 15.83 2.99
CA SER A 164 -16.06 14.45 2.71
C SER A 164 -16.96 13.42 3.38
N VAL A 165 -17.18 12.29 2.72
CA VAL A 165 -17.58 11.05 3.40
C VAL A 165 -16.31 10.43 4.00
N LEU A 166 -16.30 10.19 5.31
CA LEU A 166 -15.18 9.54 6.00
C LEU A 166 -15.47 8.05 6.20
N VAL A 167 -14.67 7.19 5.56
CA VAL A 167 -14.76 5.72 5.67
C VAL A 167 -13.61 5.21 6.54
N VAL A 168 -13.93 4.60 7.68
CA VAL A 168 -12.96 4.17 8.71
C VAL A 168 -12.93 2.66 8.82
N GLY A 169 -11.75 2.07 8.51
CA GLY A 169 -11.48 0.65 8.67
C GLY A 169 -10.92 0.28 10.06
N GLU A 170 -10.47 1.27 10.84
CA GLU A 170 -10.01 1.06 12.21
C GLU A 170 -11.20 0.75 13.12
N THR A 171 -11.10 -0.38 13.85
CA THR A 171 -12.20 -0.89 14.70
C THR A 171 -11.97 -0.70 16.20
N ASP A 172 -10.79 -0.16 16.61
CA ASP A 172 -10.50 0.09 18.01
C ASP A 172 -11.47 1.13 18.61
N PRO A 173 -12.32 0.73 19.58
CA PRO A 173 -13.30 1.64 20.18
C PRO A 173 -12.67 2.83 20.91
N ASP A 174 -11.41 2.70 21.36
CA ASP A 174 -10.70 3.76 22.10
C ASP A 174 -10.25 4.91 21.18
N LEU A 175 -10.35 4.73 19.85
CA LEU A 175 -10.03 5.75 18.85
C LEU A 175 -11.27 6.41 18.24
N ARG A 176 -12.46 5.87 18.49
CA ARG A 176 -13.70 6.26 17.82
C ARG A 176 -14.05 7.74 18.00
N ASP A 177 -13.88 8.28 19.21
CA ASP A 177 -14.15 9.68 19.52
C ASP A 177 -13.28 10.66 18.73
N ILE A 178 -12.07 10.25 18.36
CA ILE A 178 -11.16 11.04 17.51
C ILE A 178 -11.75 11.18 16.12
N PHE A 179 -12.23 10.06 15.53
CA PHE A 179 -12.80 10.07 14.19
C PHE A 179 -14.14 10.82 14.15
N GLU A 180 -14.98 10.66 15.18
CA GLU A 180 -16.26 11.37 15.33
C GLU A 180 -16.09 12.89 15.53
N SER A 181 -14.93 13.33 16.03
CA SER A 181 -14.64 14.75 16.24
C SER A 181 -14.12 15.48 14.99
N GLU A 182 -13.66 14.72 13.97
CA GLU A 182 -13.13 15.31 12.74
C GLU A 182 -14.28 15.75 11.80
N PRO A 183 -14.18 16.93 11.15
CA PRO A 183 -15.19 17.37 10.22
C PRO A 183 -15.43 16.39 9.08
N SER A 184 -16.68 16.00 8.86
CA SER A 184 -17.11 15.16 7.73
C SER A 184 -18.57 15.39 7.43
N ALA A 185 -19.01 15.12 6.20
CA ALA A 185 -20.44 15.15 5.81
C ALA A 185 -21.15 13.88 6.27
N SER A 186 -20.45 12.75 6.25
CA SER A 186 -20.90 11.44 6.72
C SER A 186 -19.72 10.64 7.23
N LEU A 187 -19.95 9.74 8.18
CA LEU A 187 -18.94 8.91 8.83
C LEU A 187 -19.43 7.46 8.87
N LEU A 188 -18.64 6.54 8.30
CA LEU A 188 -18.93 5.13 8.21
C LEU A 188 -17.82 4.31 8.88
N PHE A 189 -18.19 3.35 9.71
CA PHE A 189 -17.27 2.48 10.44
C PHE A 189 -17.39 1.02 9.98
N ALA A 190 -16.23 0.39 9.79
CA ALA A 190 -16.18 -1.06 9.62
C ALA A 190 -16.83 -1.79 10.80
N GLU A 191 -17.41 -2.98 10.55
CA GLU A 191 -18.15 -3.82 11.49
C GLU A 191 -19.45 -3.19 12.05
N THR A 192 -19.72 -1.93 11.74
CA THR A 192 -20.95 -1.24 12.13
C THR A 192 -21.81 -0.93 10.91
N ASP A 193 -21.27 -0.19 9.95
CA ASP A 193 -21.97 0.29 8.77
C ASP A 193 -21.70 -0.58 7.53
N PHE A 194 -20.52 -1.23 7.49
CA PHE A 194 -20.10 -2.15 6.44
C PHE A 194 -19.22 -3.26 7.02
N GLU A 195 -19.30 -4.48 6.44
CA GLU A 195 -18.58 -5.64 6.96
C GLU A 195 -18.30 -6.69 5.87
N LEU A 196 -17.33 -7.57 6.13
CA LEU A 196 -17.20 -8.85 5.43
C LEU A 196 -18.28 -9.81 5.97
N THR A 197 -19.08 -10.38 5.06
CA THR A 197 -20.07 -11.41 5.40
C THR A 197 -19.51 -12.81 5.25
N ASP A 198 -18.51 -12.98 4.38
CA ASP A 198 -17.74 -14.23 4.21
C ASP A 198 -16.31 -13.91 3.78
N ASP A 199 -15.35 -14.78 4.16
CA ASP A 199 -13.94 -14.66 3.80
C ASP A 199 -13.28 -16.05 3.76
N GLN A 200 -13.15 -16.62 2.56
CA GLN A 200 -12.60 -17.94 2.33
C GLN A 200 -11.35 -17.89 1.42
N PRO A 201 -10.26 -18.62 1.77
CA PRO A 201 -9.14 -18.82 0.85
C PRO A 201 -9.59 -19.51 -0.45
N ALA A 202 -9.08 -19.03 -1.58
CA ALA A 202 -9.30 -19.61 -2.89
C ALA A 202 -7.96 -19.75 -3.63
N VAL A 203 -7.96 -20.52 -4.72
CA VAL A 203 -6.77 -20.61 -5.58
C VAL A 203 -6.49 -19.24 -6.19
N ASP A 204 -5.27 -18.73 -6.03
CA ASP A 204 -4.80 -17.42 -6.51
C ASP A 204 -5.56 -16.20 -5.92
N GLY A 205 -6.18 -16.38 -4.75
CA GLY A 205 -6.91 -15.28 -4.12
C GLY A 205 -7.83 -15.69 -2.98
N ARG A 206 -8.95 -15.00 -2.87
CA ARG A 206 -9.99 -15.23 -1.84
C ARG A 206 -11.38 -15.11 -2.45
N LEU A 207 -12.34 -15.85 -1.90
CA LEU A 207 -13.76 -15.68 -2.18
C LEU A 207 -14.40 -14.93 -1.01
N LEU A 208 -14.97 -13.78 -1.29
CA LEU A 208 -15.44 -12.84 -0.27
C LEU A 208 -16.94 -12.53 -0.40
N GLY A 209 -17.58 -12.27 0.72
CA GLY A 209 -18.88 -11.63 0.80
C GLY A 209 -18.75 -10.25 1.42
N PHE A 210 -19.48 -9.26 0.90
CA PHE A 210 -19.45 -7.88 1.38
C PHE A 210 -20.87 -7.37 1.66
N ARG A 211 -21.04 -6.70 2.79
CA ARG A 211 -22.18 -5.83 3.06
C ARG A 211 -21.71 -4.40 3.21
N THR A 212 -22.21 -3.51 2.37
CA THR A 212 -21.97 -2.07 2.41
C THR A 212 -23.28 -1.33 2.72
N PRO A 213 -23.26 -0.01 2.98
CA PRO A 213 -24.48 0.77 3.12
C PRO A 213 -25.39 0.74 1.87
N ARG A 214 -24.83 0.40 0.70
CA ARG A 214 -25.50 0.47 -0.60
C ARG A 214 -25.80 -0.88 -1.24
N GLY A 215 -25.08 -1.95 -0.86
CA GLY A 215 -25.21 -3.24 -1.51
C GLY A 215 -24.86 -4.44 -0.64
N LEU A 216 -25.23 -5.61 -1.14
CA LEU A 216 -24.80 -6.93 -0.65
C LEU A 216 -24.21 -7.68 -1.83
N TYR A 217 -22.98 -8.20 -1.67
CA TYR A 217 -22.22 -8.88 -2.70
C TYR A 217 -21.78 -10.23 -2.15
N ASP A 218 -22.19 -11.31 -2.81
CA ASP A 218 -21.85 -12.67 -2.41
C ASP A 218 -20.91 -13.29 -3.45
N ASP A 219 -20.04 -14.21 -2.99
CA ASP A 219 -19.16 -15.01 -3.84
C ASP A 219 -18.22 -14.17 -4.76
N VAL A 220 -17.75 -13.04 -4.29
CA VAL A 220 -16.83 -12.18 -5.06
C VAL A 220 -15.41 -12.73 -4.98
N PHE A 221 -14.86 -13.15 -6.12
CA PHE A 221 -13.44 -13.53 -6.19
C PHE A 221 -12.55 -12.28 -6.23
N VAL A 222 -11.64 -12.19 -5.25
CA VAL A 222 -10.62 -11.14 -5.16
C VAL A 222 -9.24 -11.77 -5.34
N ARG A 223 -8.56 -11.41 -6.41
CA ARG A 223 -7.22 -11.90 -6.75
C ARG A 223 -6.16 -11.23 -5.88
N ALA A 224 -6.18 -11.56 -4.60
CA ALA A 224 -5.21 -11.09 -3.61
C ALA A 224 -5.13 -12.08 -2.45
N HIS A 225 -3.91 -12.31 -1.93
CA HIS A 225 -3.69 -13.20 -0.80
C HIS A 225 -3.71 -12.45 0.52
N GLY A 226 -4.20 -13.10 1.59
CA GLY A 226 -4.22 -12.59 2.96
C GLY A 226 -5.56 -11.93 3.37
N SER A 227 -5.97 -12.17 4.63
CA SER A 227 -7.20 -11.62 5.21
C SER A 227 -7.20 -10.10 5.27
N HIS A 228 -6.02 -9.48 5.44
CA HIS A 228 -5.86 -8.03 5.39
C HIS A 228 -6.24 -7.42 4.02
N GLN A 229 -6.09 -8.18 2.91
CA GLN A 229 -6.52 -7.71 1.59
C GLN A 229 -8.04 -7.79 1.43
N ALA A 230 -8.72 -8.72 2.13
CA ALA A 230 -10.18 -8.72 2.19
C ALA A 230 -10.72 -7.44 2.85
N GLN A 231 -10.10 -6.98 3.94
CA GLN A 231 -10.44 -5.71 4.59
C GLN A 231 -10.16 -4.50 3.66
N ASN A 232 -9.03 -4.51 2.93
CA ASN A 232 -8.72 -3.46 1.95
C ASN A 232 -9.74 -3.43 0.81
N ALA A 233 -10.21 -4.60 0.34
CA ALA A 233 -11.24 -4.71 -0.70
C ALA A 233 -12.60 -4.18 -0.22
N LEU A 234 -12.98 -4.49 1.01
CA LEU A 234 -14.20 -3.96 1.64
C LEU A 234 -14.16 -2.42 1.73
N LEU A 235 -13.04 -1.86 2.18
CA LEU A 235 -12.84 -0.40 2.23
C LEU A 235 -12.90 0.24 0.84
N ALA A 236 -12.25 -0.39 -0.14
CA ALA A 236 -12.22 0.10 -1.51
C ALA A 236 -13.62 0.10 -2.14
N LEU A 237 -14.39 -0.98 -1.95
CA LEU A 237 -15.77 -1.10 -2.43
C LEU A 237 -16.66 -0.02 -1.80
N THR A 238 -16.65 0.08 -0.46
CA THR A 238 -17.43 1.07 0.28
C THR A 238 -17.08 2.50 -0.15
N ALA A 239 -15.79 2.83 -0.24
CA ALA A 239 -15.35 4.17 -0.64
C ALA A 239 -15.76 4.51 -2.09
N THR A 240 -15.71 3.54 -2.99
CA THR A 240 -16.11 3.73 -4.39
C THR A 240 -17.61 3.95 -4.52
N GLU A 241 -18.43 3.19 -3.80
CA GLU A 241 -19.89 3.38 -3.78
C GLU A 241 -20.30 4.72 -3.19
N GLU A 242 -19.64 5.16 -2.10
CA GLU A 242 -19.89 6.47 -1.51
C GLU A 242 -19.49 7.62 -2.45
N PHE A 243 -18.38 7.46 -3.20
CA PHE A 243 -17.96 8.42 -4.21
C PHE A 243 -18.97 8.54 -5.37
N LEU A 244 -19.54 7.42 -5.80
CA LEU A 244 -20.50 7.36 -6.91
C LEU A 244 -21.96 7.63 -6.47
N ASP A 245 -22.22 7.64 -5.16
CA ASP A 245 -23.56 7.70 -4.56
C ASP A 245 -24.50 6.57 -5.05
N ALA A 246 -23.94 5.37 -5.33
CA ALA A 246 -24.66 4.23 -5.87
C ALA A 246 -23.98 2.90 -5.55
N ALA A 247 -24.76 1.80 -5.45
CA ALA A 247 -24.22 0.45 -5.46
C ALA A 247 -23.56 0.14 -6.81
N LEU A 248 -22.48 -0.63 -6.78
CA LEU A 248 -21.80 -1.08 -7.99
C LEU A 248 -22.53 -2.31 -8.59
N PRO A 249 -22.59 -2.46 -9.92
CA PRO A 249 -23.03 -3.71 -10.54
C PRO A 249 -22.08 -4.88 -10.19
N ASP A 250 -22.64 -6.08 -9.96
CA ASP A 250 -21.87 -7.27 -9.57
C ASP A 250 -20.79 -7.64 -10.59
N ASP A 251 -21.07 -7.47 -11.88
CA ASP A 251 -20.13 -7.74 -12.96
C ASP A 251 -18.94 -6.76 -12.96
N VAL A 252 -19.14 -5.51 -12.61
CA VAL A 252 -18.09 -4.50 -12.43
C VAL A 252 -17.19 -4.85 -11.23
N VAL A 253 -17.80 -5.25 -10.11
CA VAL A 253 -17.04 -5.67 -8.91
C VAL A 253 -16.22 -6.93 -9.22
N ALA A 254 -16.82 -7.90 -9.90
CA ALA A 254 -16.16 -9.15 -10.29
C ALA A 254 -15.00 -8.91 -11.27
N GLU A 255 -15.16 -8.03 -12.27
CA GLU A 255 -14.09 -7.65 -13.20
C GLU A 255 -12.94 -6.95 -12.46
N ALA A 256 -13.25 -5.92 -11.67
CA ALA A 256 -12.24 -5.11 -10.99
C ALA A 256 -11.37 -5.93 -10.04
N PHE A 257 -11.97 -6.83 -9.28
CA PHE A 257 -11.27 -7.65 -8.29
C PHE A 257 -10.67 -8.94 -8.90
N GLY A 258 -11.29 -9.52 -9.91
CA GLY A 258 -10.81 -10.72 -10.60
C GLY A 258 -9.54 -10.48 -11.43
N GLU A 259 -9.35 -9.28 -11.95
CA GLU A 259 -8.17 -8.86 -12.71
C GLU A 259 -7.16 -8.05 -11.88
N LEU A 260 -7.33 -8.02 -10.54
CA LEU A 260 -6.49 -7.25 -9.65
C LEU A 260 -5.04 -7.75 -9.65
N THR A 261 -4.09 -6.82 -9.67
CA THR A 261 -2.68 -7.09 -9.42
C THR A 261 -2.18 -6.10 -8.37
N LEU A 262 -1.68 -6.65 -7.26
CA LEU A 262 -1.11 -5.86 -6.17
C LEU A 262 0.41 -6.10 -6.13
N SER A 263 1.15 -5.27 -6.87
CA SER A 263 2.61 -5.39 -6.95
C SER A 263 3.28 -5.30 -5.58
N GLY A 264 4.09 -6.33 -5.26
CA GLY A 264 4.80 -6.42 -3.99
C GLY A 264 3.89 -6.57 -2.76
N ARG A 265 2.68 -7.13 -2.91
CA ARG A 265 1.75 -7.42 -1.81
C ARG A 265 1.28 -8.87 -1.92
N ALA A 266 2.06 -9.78 -1.34
CA ALA A 266 1.91 -11.23 -1.52
C ALA A 266 1.80 -11.61 -3.01
N GLU A 267 2.56 -10.94 -3.87
CA GLU A 267 2.57 -11.11 -5.32
C GLU A 267 3.34 -12.39 -5.68
N VAL A 268 2.68 -13.35 -6.31
CA VAL A 268 3.32 -14.56 -6.86
C VAL A 268 3.84 -14.24 -8.27
N VAL A 269 5.16 -14.26 -8.46
CA VAL A 269 5.82 -13.94 -9.74
C VAL A 269 6.40 -15.16 -10.45
N ALA A 270 6.49 -16.29 -9.77
CA ALA A 270 6.89 -17.58 -10.35
C ALA A 270 6.30 -18.73 -9.52
N THR A 271 6.23 -19.94 -10.11
CA THR A 271 5.60 -21.12 -9.48
C THR A 271 6.54 -22.32 -9.32
N GLU A 272 7.73 -22.32 -9.93
CA GLU A 272 8.69 -23.44 -9.86
C GLU A 272 10.15 -22.93 -9.72
N PRO A 273 10.64 -22.65 -8.49
CA PRO A 273 9.92 -22.60 -7.21
C PRO A 273 8.90 -21.46 -7.17
N THR A 274 7.96 -21.55 -6.24
CA THR A 274 7.09 -20.40 -5.96
C THR A 274 7.94 -19.23 -5.48
N ILE A 275 7.79 -18.06 -6.11
CA ILE A 275 8.45 -16.82 -5.67
C ILE A 275 7.37 -15.82 -5.30
N LEU A 276 7.36 -15.43 -4.03
CA LEU A 276 6.44 -14.49 -3.43
C LEU A 276 7.17 -13.17 -3.11
N LEU A 277 6.64 -12.06 -3.58
CA LEU A 277 7.13 -10.72 -3.27
C LEU A 277 6.17 -10.04 -2.30
N ASP A 278 6.67 -9.62 -1.13
CA ASP A 278 5.87 -8.90 -0.15
C ASP A 278 6.65 -7.79 0.56
N GLY A 279 6.13 -6.58 0.51
CA GLY A 279 6.73 -5.39 1.09
C GLY A 279 6.52 -5.21 2.59
N ALA A 280 6.20 -6.24 3.34
CA ALA A 280 6.08 -6.19 4.80
C ALA A 280 7.39 -5.70 5.42
N HIS A 281 7.27 -4.75 6.37
CA HIS A 281 8.44 -4.07 6.94
C HIS A 281 8.20 -3.47 8.34
N ASN A 282 7.02 -3.69 8.92
CA ASN A 282 6.68 -3.37 10.31
C ASN A 282 6.04 -4.62 10.96
N PRO A 283 5.89 -4.65 12.30
CA PRO A 283 5.40 -5.84 13.01
C PRO A 283 4.03 -6.33 12.53
N GLU A 284 3.08 -5.42 12.32
CA GLU A 284 1.72 -5.76 11.89
C GLU A 284 1.71 -6.34 10.46
N ALA A 285 2.50 -5.77 9.55
CA ALA A 285 2.63 -6.29 8.19
C ALA A 285 3.35 -7.65 8.18
N ALA A 286 4.35 -7.86 9.05
CA ALA A 286 5.03 -9.14 9.20
C ALA A 286 4.09 -10.23 9.70
N GLN A 287 3.20 -9.93 10.67
CA GLN A 287 2.17 -10.85 11.13
C GLN A 287 1.16 -11.19 10.03
N ALA A 288 0.71 -10.19 9.26
CA ALA A 288 -0.18 -10.41 8.12
C ALA A 288 0.46 -11.29 7.04
N LEU A 289 1.76 -11.11 6.76
CA LEU A 289 2.51 -11.98 5.86
C LEU A 289 2.60 -13.40 6.42
N LYS A 290 2.90 -13.58 7.71
CA LYS A 290 2.91 -14.88 8.36
C LYS A 290 1.57 -15.61 8.19
N GLU A 291 0.46 -14.96 8.53
CA GLU A 291 -0.88 -15.54 8.36
C GLU A 291 -1.15 -15.93 6.91
N THR A 292 -0.72 -15.10 5.96
CA THR A 292 -0.85 -15.38 4.52
C THR A 292 -0.05 -16.63 4.12
N LEU A 293 1.20 -16.76 4.60
CA LEU A 293 2.03 -17.94 4.34
C LEU A 293 1.42 -19.21 4.94
N ASP A 294 0.95 -19.12 6.18
CA ASP A 294 0.36 -20.27 6.91
C ASP A 294 -0.96 -20.76 6.27
N VAL A 295 -1.72 -19.88 5.62
CA VAL A 295 -3.03 -20.22 5.01
C VAL A 295 -2.90 -20.56 3.53
N ALA A 296 -2.24 -19.71 2.74
CA ALA A 296 -2.22 -19.86 1.27
C ALA A 296 -1.03 -20.68 0.78
N PHE A 297 0.08 -20.79 1.53
CA PHE A 297 1.32 -21.43 1.12
C PHE A 297 1.82 -22.49 2.11
N ALA A 298 0.95 -23.01 2.97
CA ALA A 298 1.30 -23.94 4.06
C ALA A 298 2.00 -25.24 3.63
N VAL A 299 1.85 -25.66 2.35
CA VAL A 299 2.42 -26.91 1.83
C VAL A 299 3.71 -26.71 1.04
N SER A 300 4.16 -25.46 0.87
CA SER A 300 5.38 -25.14 0.11
C SER A 300 6.59 -25.14 1.03
N GLU A 301 7.39 -26.20 1.00
CA GLU A 301 8.60 -26.36 1.81
C GLU A 301 9.79 -26.77 0.93
N PRO A 302 11.04 -26.35 1.23
CA PRO A 302 11.40 -25.46 2.35
C PRO A 302 10.99 -23.99 2.09
N ARG A 303 10.79 -23.23 3.19
CA ARG A 303 10.64 -21.77 3.11
C ARG A 303 12.02 -21.12 3.11
N VAL A 304 12.25 -20.28 2.12
CA VAL A 304 13.51 -19.53 1.96
C VAL A 304 13.21 -18.04 1.89
N PHE A 305 13.62 -17.30 2.89
CA PHE A 305 13.41 -15.85 2.95
C PHE A 305 14.61 -15.12 2.36
N VAL A 306 14.39 -14.24 1.38
CA VAL A 306 15.32 -13.20 0.98
C VAL A 306 14.95 -11.97 1.77
N LEU A 307 15.77 -11.59 2.75
CA LEU A 307 15.46 -10.54 3.70
C LEU A 307 16.41 -9.34 3.55
N GLY A 308 15.83 -8.20 3.14
CA GLY A 308 16.53 -6.93 3.03
C GLY A 308 15.77 -5.83 3.78
N ALA A 309 16.38 -5.26 4.83
CA ALA A 309 15.73 -4.34 5.75
C ALA A 309 16.43 -2.98 5.84
N LEU A 310 15.71 -1.96 6.34
CA LEU A 310 16.19 -0.59 6.46
C LEU A 310 16.19 -0.09 7.91
N GLU A 311 17.25 0.64 8.29
CA GLU A 311 17.25 1.41 9.53
C GLU A 311 16.08 2.41 9.61
N PRO A 312 15.53 2.66 10.81
CA PRO A 312 16.02 2.28 12.15
C PRO A 312 15.38 0.99 12.71
N ARG A 313 14.79 0.13 11.88
CA ARG A 313 14.08 -1.08 12.32
C ARG A 313 15.03 -2.15 12.86
N ASP A 314 14.55 -2.94 13.84
CA ASP A 314 15.27 -4.10 14.35
C ASP A 314 14.92 -5.35 13.52
N PRO A 315 15.88 -6.02 12.88
CA PRO A 315 15.61 -7.27 12.17
C PRO A 315 15.03 -8.38 13.05
N ALA A 316 15.37 -8.43 14.35
CA ALA A 316 14.87 -9.44 15.26
C ALA A 316 13.36 -9.33 15.45
N ASP A 317 12.82 -8.11 15.59
CA ASP A 317 11.38 -7.87 15.72
C ASP A 317 10.63 -8.34 14.45
N PHE A 318 11.17 -8.07 13.27
CA PHE A 318 10.56 -8.52 12.02
C PHE A 318 10.57 -10.04 11.89
N ILE A 319 11.72 -10.68 12.18
CA ILE A 319 11.91 -12.13 12.12
C ILE A 319 10.95 -12.86 13.06
N GLU A 320 10.78 -12.38 14.30
CA GLU A 320 9.83 -12.92 15.27
C GLU A 320 8.38 -12.81 14.76
N ASN A 321 7.98 -11.63 14.26
CA ASN A 321 6.60 -11.39 13.84
C ASN A 321 6.24 -12.13 12.54
N VAL A 322 7.17 -12.32 11.60
CA VAL A 322 6.92 -13.11 10.38
C VAL A 322 7.02 -14.62 10.65
N GLY A 323 7.52 -15.02 11.82
CA GLY A 323 7.58 -16.41 12.27
C GLY A 323 8.70 -17.22 11.64
N ILE A 324 9.84 -16.59 11.31
CA ILE A 324 11.05 -17.28 10.87
C ILE A 324 11.66 -18.08 12.05
N GLY A 325 12.00 -19.35 11.83
CA GLY A 325 12.52 -20.20 12.87
C GLY A 325 13.16 -21.50 12.36
N PRO A 326 13.21 -22.54 13.22
CA PRO A 326 13.83 -23.83 12.85
C PRO A 326 13.20 -24.45 11.59
N GLY A 327 14.03 -24.79 10.62
CA GLY A 327 13.60 -25.36 9.33
C GLY A 327 13.53 -24.34 8.20
N ASP A 328 13.51 -23.04 8.51
CA ASP A 328 13.55 -21.99 7.52
C ASP A 328 14.99 -21.64 7.12
N TYR A 329 15.15 -21.12 5.91
CA TYR A 329 16.38 -20.53 5.40
C TYR A 329 16.23 -19.03 5.25
N VAL A 330 17.29 -18.28 5.58
CA VAL A 330 17.35 -16.83 5.35
C VAL A 330 18.57 -16.49 4.52
N VAL A 331 18.40 -15.82 3.40
CA VAL A 331 19.47 -15.19 2.64
C VAL A 331 19.35 -13.69 2.86
N ALA A 332 20.15 -13.17 3.77
CA ALA A 332 20.17 -11.76 4.13
C ALA A 332 20.89 -10.95 3.05
N ALA A 333 20.28 -9.89 2.54
CA ALA A 333 20.80 -9.08 1.46
C ALA A 333 20.93 -7.60 1.82
N ALA A 334 21.99 -6.94 1.30
CA ALA A 334 22.02 -5.49 1.24
C ALA A 334 21.05 -5.01 0.16
N VAL A 335 20.29 -3.94 0.45
CA VAL A 335 19.43 -3.23 -0.50
C VAL A 335 20.10 -1.93 -0.95
N ASP A 336 19.81 -1.44 -2.15
CA ASP A 336 20.35 -0.19 -2.68
C ASP A 336 19.73 1.02 -1.96
N SER A 337 20.18 1.24 -0.75
CA SER A 337 19.75 2.35 0.10
C SER A 337 20.83 2.71 1.11
N PRO A 338 21.07 4.02 1.36
CA PRO A 338 21.99 4.45 2.42
C PRO A 338 21.52 4.04 3.83
N ARG A 339 20.28 3.58 3.99
CA ARG A 339 19.70 3.06 5.23
C ARG A 339 19.67 1.53 5.28
N SER A 340 20.31 0.84 4.32
CA SER A 340 20.38 -0.63 4.32
C SER A 340 20.98 -1.15 5.61
N ILE A 341 20.33 -2.10 6.26
CA ILE A 341 20.89 -2.83 7.38
C ILE A 341 21.96 -3.79 6.86
N GLU A 342 23.09 -3.89 7.57
CA GLU A 342 24.17 -4.83 7.22
C GLU A 342 23.62 -6.26 7.20
N PRO A 343 23.82 -7.03 6.11
CA PRO A 343 23.30 -8.39 5.99
C PRO A 343 23.70 -9.32 7.14
N ALA A 344 24.89 -9.13 7.71
CA ALA A 344 25.35 -9.92 8.85
C ALA A 344 24.45 -9.76 10.08
N ARG A 345 23.92 -8.54 10.36
CA ARG A 345 22.98 -8.32 11.47
C ARG A 345 21.66 -9.04 11.28
N ILE A 346 21.20 -9.10 10.03
CA ILE A 346 19.96 -9.83 9.67
C ILE A 346 20.18 -11.34 9.83
N ALA A 347 21.33 -11.84 9.35
CA ALA A 347 21.70 -13.25 9.46
C ALA A 347 21.87 -13.69 10.93
N ASP A 348 22.58 -12.90 11.75
CA ASP A 348 22.74 -13.16 13.19
C ASP A 348 21.39 -13.25 13.92
N ALA A 349 20.45 -12.36 13.58
CA ALA A 349 19.10 -12.37 14.15
C ALA A 349 18.30 -13.61 13.72
N ALA A 350 18.43 -14.05 12.46
CA ALA A 350 17.77 -15.26 11.95
C ALA A 350 18.35 -16.53 12.59
N GLU A 351 19.67 -16.61 12.76
CA GLU A 351 20.32 -17.72 13.49
C GLU A 351 19.89 -17.76 14.97
N ALA A 352 19.77 -16.61 15.62
CA ALA A 352 19.26 -16.52 16.99
C ALA A 352 17.81 -17.02 17.12
N ALA A 353 16.98 -16.89 16.07
CA ALA A 353 15.65 -17.46 15.97
C ALA A 353 15.63 -18.96 15.60
N GLY A 354 16.79 -19.55 15.29
CA GLY A 354 16.95 -20.97 14.96
C GLY A 354 16.88 -21.31 13.47
N ALA A 355 16.80 -20.33 12.58
CA ALA A 355 16.87 -20.53 11.14
C ALA A 355 18.30 -20.79 10.65
N THR A 356 18.45 -21.32 9.44
CA THR A 356 19.76 -21.38 8.76
C THR A 356 19.94 -20.10 7.95
N ALA A 357 21.00 -19.33 8.22
CA ALA A 357 21.21 -18.05 7.56
C ALA A 357 22.50 -17.98 6.74
N GLU A 358 22.43 -17.25 5.62
CA GLU A 358 23.54 -16.90 4.76
C GLU A 358 23.44 -15.39 4.42
N THR A 359 24.56 -14.78 4.00
CA THR A 359 24.58 -13.39 3.54
C THR A 359 24.86 -13.30 2.05
N ALA A 360 24.23 -12.34 1.36
CA ALA A 360 24.50 -11.99 -0.03
C ALA A 360 24.86 -10.50 -0.14
N THR A 361 25.58 -10.14 -1.20
CA THR A 361 26.04 -8.75 -1.41
C THR A 361 24.93 -7.82 -1.93
N ASN A 362 23.90 -8.37 -2.56
CA ASN A 362 22.73 -7.67 -3.08
C ASN A 362 21.54 -8.62 -3.18
N VAL A 363 20.38 -8.08 -3.52
CA VAL A 363 19.12 -8.84 -3.61
C VAL A 363 19.17 -9.86 -4.76
N ASP A 364 19.78 -9.53 -5.91
CA ASP A 364 19.85 -10.43 -7.06
C ASP A 364 20.55 -11.74 -6.71
N GLN A 365 21.73 -11.65 -6.07
CA GLN A 365 22.47 -12.83 -5.62
C GLN A 365 21.69 -13.62 -4.56
N ALA A 366 20.96 -12.91 -3.67
CA ALA A 366 20.15 -13.55 -2.65
C ALA A 366 18.99 -14.33 -3.27
N VAL A 367 18.31 -13.78 -4.27
CA VAL A 367 17.21 -14.45 -5.01
C VAL A 367 17.74 -15.68 -5.74
N ASP A 368 18.87 -15.59 -6.45
CA ASP A 368 19.45 -16.74 -7.14
C ASP A 368 19.87 -17.84 -6.16
N ARG A 369 20.44 -17.47 -5.01
CA ARG A 369 20.77 -18.42 -3.96
C ARG A 369 19.53 -19.05 -3.35
N ALA A 370 18.51 -18.26 -3.08
CA ALA A 370 17.24 -18.72 -2.51
C ALA A 370 16.52 -19.73 -3.43
N LYS A 371 16.52 -19.52 -4.75
CA LYS A 371 15.99 -20.48 -5.73
C LYS A 371 16.69 -21.83 -5.62
N VAL A 372 18.01 -21.86 -5.45
CA VAL A 372 18.78 -23.11 -5.29
C VAL A 372 18.40 -23.82 -3.98
N LEU A 373 18.21 -23.09 -2.89
CA LEU A 373 17.82 -23.66 -1.60
C LEU A 373 16.38 -24.18 -1.59
N ALA A 374 15.46 -23.45 -2.24
CA ALA A 374 14.05 -23.83 -2.33
C ALA A 374 13.83 -25.09 -3.21
N GLY A 375 14.70 -25.34 -4.19
CA GLY A 375 14.46 -26.38 -5.19
C GLY A 375 13.22 -26.06 -6.05
N LEU A 376 12.48 -27.05 -6.51
CA LEU A 376 11.29 -26.84 -7.35
C LEU A 376 10.00 -26.73 -6.51
N GLU A 377 9.94 -27.35 -5.35
CA GLU A 377 8.73 -27.50 -4.52
C GLU A 377 8.66 -26.46 -3.38
N GLY A 378 9.78 -25.82 -3.04
CA GLY A 378 9.85 -24.82 -1.99
C GLY A 378 9.31 -23.46 -2.41
N ILE A 379 9.32 -22.54 -1.45
CA ILE A 379 8.90 -21.16 -1.66
C ILE A 379 10.03 -20.18 -1.31
N VAL A 380 10.27 -19.21 -2.20
CA VAL A 380 11.14 -18.06 -1.97
C VAL A 380 10.27 -16.87 -1.61
N ILE A 381 10.50 -16.25 -0.46
CA ILE A 381 9.77 -15.08 0.03
C ILE A 381 10.73 -13.89 0.07
N VAL A 382 10.56 -12.91 -0.80
CA VAL A 382 11.34 -11.67 -0.78
C VAL A 382 10.58 -10.63 0.02
N THR A 383 11.19 -10.14 1.13
CA THR A 383 10.50 -9.27 2.09
C THR A 383 11.45 -8.41 2.93
N GLY A 384 10.91 -7.67 3.91
CA GLY A 384 11.64 -6.81 4.85
C GLY A 384 11.71 -5.34 4.41
N SER A 385 11.54 -5.04 3.12
CA SER A 385 11.39 -3.68 2.61
C SER A 385 10.85 -3.67 1.19
N LEU A 386 10.20 -2.56 0.81
CA LEU A 386 9.80 -2.34 -0.59
C LEU A 386 11.01 -2.21 -1.53
N TYR A 387 12.19 -1.83 -1.03
CA TYR A 387 13.42 -1.78 -1.82
C TYR A 387 13.87 -3.19 -2.23
N ALA A 388 13.92 -4.12 -1.28
CA ALA A 388 14.26 -5.52 -1.59
C ALA A 388 13.28 -6.13 -2.62
N VAL A 389 11.99 -5.84 -2.46
CA VAL A 389 10.94 -6.29 -3.39
C VAL A 389 11.12 -5.67 -4.78
N GLY A 390 11.41 -4.37 -4.86
CA GLY A 390 11.61 -3.66 -6.13
C GLY A 390 12.84 -4.16 -6.90
N GLU A 391 13.96 -4.37 -6.22
CA GLU A 391 15.16 -4.95 -6.82
C GLU A 391 14.90 -6.37 -7.34
N ALA A 392 14.31 -7.24 -6.51
CA ALA A 392 13.96 -8.61 -6.93
C ALA A 392 12.97 -8.63 -8.11
N ARG A 393 11.95 -7.76 -8.10
CA ARG A 393 10.97 -7.67 -9.18
C ARG A 393 11.61 -7.27 -10.51
N SER A 394 12.56 -6.33 -10.47
CA SER A 394 13.30 -5.89 -11.66
C SER A 394 14.18 -7.00 -12.26
N GLN A 395 14.70 -7.92 -11.44
CA GLN A 395 15.45 -9.09 -11.91
C GLN A 395 14.54 -10.18 -12.48
N LEU A 396 13.32 -10.31 -11.95
CA LEU A 396 12.40 -11.41 -12.28
C LEU A 396 11.43 -11.07 -13.45
N ALA A 397 11.34 -9.78 -13.83
CA ALA A 397 10.57 -9.31 -14.97
C ALA A 397 11.31 -9.55 -16.27
#